data_eb88ad7d5a1efa0b143aa19df14033d7
#
_entry.id   eb88ad7d5a1efa0b143aa19df14033d7
#
_cell.length_a   1.000
_cell.length_b   1.000
_cell.length_c   1.000
_cell.angle_alpha   90.00
_cell.angle_beta   90.00
_cell.angle_gamma   90.00
#
_symmetry.space_group_name_H-M   'P 1'
#
loop_
_entity.id
_entity.type
_entity.pdbx_description
1 polymer ?
#
loop_
_entity_poly.entity_id
_entity_poly.type
_entity_poly.pdbx_seq_one_letter_code
_entity_poly.pdbx_strand_id
1 'polypeptide(L)'
;MNLDIEGRVALVVGASRGIGFAIAEALAAEGATVAMAARGLDGVKSAADRIGRGASCHAADVTNAAAALALVNDVEKAWGKIDILVCNVGSGASVPPGKETASEWSRVMDINLFATTNTIEAARPLMSRGDGDRAIVCVSSICGLAALGAPVTYSAAKAALNATVRGLARPLALEGIRINAVAPGNILSADGSWARKIAENKPAVDEMLARDVPLRRLGKPEEVADIVAFLASPRAAFITGTVIVADGGQLRA
;
A
#
# COMPACT_ATOMS: atom_id res chain seq x y z
N MET A 1 5.51 20.87 -4.07
CA MET A 1 6.95 20.52 -3.80
C MET A 1 7.36 19.65 -4.98
N ASN A 2 8.50 19.93 -5.62
CA ASN A 2 9.00 18.99 -6.62
C ASN A 2 9.55 17.75 -5.90
N LEU A 3 9.03 16.58 -6.22
CA LEU A 3 9.44 15.30 -5.61
C LEU A 3 10.62 14.65 -6.32
N ASP A 4 11.07 15.18 -7.46
CA ASP A 4 12.20 14.67 -8.27
C ASP A 4 12.04 13.18 -8.66
N ILE A 5 10.81 12.78 -9.03
CA ILE A 5 10.48 11.41 -9.47
C ILE A 5 10.10 11.32 -10.95
N GLU A 6 10.25 12.39 -11.72
CA GLU A 6 10.04 12.38 -13.16
C GLU A 6 10.92 11.33 -13.85
N GLY A 7 10.34 10.53 -14.75
CA GLY A 7 11.01 9.46 -15.49
C GLY A 7 11.39 8.22 -14.66
N ARG A 8 11.05 8.16 -13.37
CA ARG A 8 11.19 6.96 -12.55
C ARG A 8 10.11 5.94 -12.88
N VAL A 9 10.44 4.66 -12.81
CA VAL A 9 9.49 3.56 -13.01
C VAL A 9 8.93 3.13 -11.65
N ALA A 10 7.61 3.26 -11.51
CA ALA A 10 6.86 2.90 -10.30
C ALA A 10 5.95 1.70 -10.56
N LEU A 11 6.12 0.61 -9.79
CA LEU A 11 5.18 -0.50 -9.74
C LEU A 11 4.25 -0.32 -8.53
N VAL A 12 2.95 -0.16 -8.79
CA VAL A 12 1.92 -0.02 -7.73
C VAL A 12 1.01 -1.25 -7.73
N VAL A 13 1.12 -2.07 -6.68
CA VAL A 13 0.33 -3.31 -6.54
C VAL A 13 -0.91 -3.06 -5.70
N GLY A 14 -2.07 -3.52 -6.18
CA GLY A 14 -3.37 -3.21 -5.58
C GLY A 14 -3.92 -1.84 -6.04
N ALA A 15 -3.66 -1.47 -7.31
CA ALA A 15 -3.85 -0.13 -7.84
C ALA A 15 -5.21 0.12 -8.54
N SER A 16 -6.13 -0.86 -8.58
CA SER A 16 -7.38 -0.72 -9.34
C SER A 16 -8.39 0.27 -8.75
N ARG A 17 -8.28 0.63 -7.45
CA ARG A 17 -9.21 1.53 -6.74
C ARG A 17 -8.63 2.04 -5.41
N GLY A 18 -9.35 2.97 -4.79
CA GLY A 18 -9.08 3.45 -3.43
C GLY A 18 -7.67 4.02 -3.26
N ILE A 19 -7.00 3.69 -2.17
CA ILE A 19 -5.67 4.20 -1.83
C ILE A 19 -4.66 3.88 -2.93
N GLY A 20 -4.64 2.65 -3.45
CA GLY A 20 -3.69 2.25 -4.50
C GLY A 20 -3.86 3.01 -5.81
N PHE A 21 -5.10 3.31 -6.20
CA PHE A 21 -5.38 4.17 -7.36
C PHE A 21 -4.88 5.60 -7.12
N ALA A 22 -5.21 6.19 -5.97
CA ALA A 22 -4.76 7.54 -5.63
C ALA A 22 -3.23 7.65 -5.59
N ILE A 23 -2.53 6.61 -5.09
CA ILE A 23 -1.06 6.55 -5.12
C ILE A 23 -0.54 6.53 -6.56
N ALA A 24 -1.10 5.66 -7.41
CA ALA A 24 -0.71 5.58 -8.82
C ALA A 24 -0.93 6.91 -9.54
N GLU A 25 -2.06 7.58 -9.28
CA GLU A 25 -2.40 8.89 -9.83
C GLU A 25 -1.42 9.98 -9.35
N ALA A 26 -1.09 10.02 -8.06
CA ALA A 26 -0.14 10.98 -7.50
C ALA A 26 1.27 10.81 -8.10
N LEU A 27 1.76 9.56 -8.20
CA LEU A 27 3.06 9.29 -8.80
C LEU A 27 3.10 9.67 -10.29
N ALA A 28 2.03 9.37 -11.05
CA ALA A 28 1.92 9.77 -12.45
C ALA A 28 1.83 11.29 -12.62
N ALA A 29 1.17 12.00 -11.70
CA ALA A 29 1.09 13.46 -11.70
C ALA A 29 2.47 14.11 -11.52
N GLU A 30 3.35 13.50 -10.74
CA GLU A 30 4.76 13.92 -10.52
C GLU A 30 5.72 13.42 -11.63
N GLY A 31 5.19 12.84 -12.73
CA GLY A 31 5.96 12.45 -13.92
C GLY A 31 6.58 11.06 -13.88
N ALA A 32 6.22 10.21 -12.91
CA ALA A 32 6.66 8.82 -12.93
C ALA A 32 5.94 8.00 -14.01
N THR A 33 6.64 7.03 -14.60
CA THR A 33 6.05 5.97 -15.42
C THR A 33 5.45 4.92 -14.49
N VAL A 34 4.12 4.72 -14.55
CA VAL A 34 3.42 3.88 -13.57
C VAL A 34 2.95 2.57 -14.18
N ALA A 35 3.44 1.44 -13.63
CA ALA A 35 2.89 0.12 -13.84
C ALA A 35 1.89 -0.20 -12.72
N MET A 36 0.63 -0.42 -13.07
CA MET A 36 -0.46 -0.70 -12.15
C MET A 36 -0.81 -2.18 -12.16
N ALA A 37 -0.86 -2.82 -10.99
CA ALA A 37 -1.23 -4.22 -10.89
C ALA A 37 -2.41 -4.45 -9.95
N ALA A 38 -3.30 -5.36 -10.33
CA ALA A 38 -4.39 -5.88 -9.50
C ALA A 38 -4.84 -7.26 -10.01
N ARG A 39 -5.65 -8.00 -9.24
CA ARG A 39 -6.14 -9.32 -9.63
C ARG A 39 -7.06 -9.29 -10.85
N GLY A 40 -7.94 -8.30 -10.95
CA GLY A 40 -8.90 -8.17 -12.05
C GLY A 40 -8.37 -7.25 -13.13
N LEU A 41 -8.21 -7.76 -14.36
CA LEU A 41 -7.69 -7.01 -15.49
C LEU A 41 -8.57 -5.79 -15.82
N ASP A 42 -9.88 -5.97 -15.90
CA ASP A 42 -10.80 -4.89 -16.29
C ASP A 42 -10.73 -3.70 -15.31
N GLY A 43 -10.66 -3.99 -14.00
CA GLY A 43 -10.57 -2.96 -12.98
C GLY A 43 -9.26 -2.17 -13.04
N VAL A 44 -8.12 -2.85 -13.23
CA VAL A 44 -6.83 -2.16 -13.32
C VAL A 44 -6.64 -1.46 -14.66
N LYS A 45 -7.20 -2.00 -15.74
CA LYS A 45 -7.22 -1.35 -17.04
C LYS A 45 -8.03 -0.05 -17.01
N SER A 46 -9.25 -0.10 -16.50
CA SER A 46 -10.08 1.12 -16.34
C SER A 46 -9.38 2.17 -15.47
N ALA A 47 -8.66 1.75 -14.43
CA ALA A 47 -7.89 2.65 -13.59
C ALA A 47 -6.70 3.28 -14.35
N ALA A 48 -5.95 2.49 -15.13
CA ALA A 48 -4.84 2.98 -15.95
C ALA A 48 -5.32 3.96 -17.06
N ASP A 49 -6.43 3.63 -17.71
CA ASP A 49 -7.05 4.50 -18.73
C ASP A 49 -7.46 5.87 -18.15
N ARG A 50 -7.94 5.90 -16.88
CA ARG A 50 -8.28 7.14 -16.18
C ARG A 50 -7.07 8.01 -15.85
N ILE A 51 -5.95 7.39 -15.45
CA ILE A 51 -4.70 8.11 -15.18
C ILE A 51 -4.12 8.64 -16.48
N GLY A 52 -4.21 7.85 -17.58
CA GLY A 52 -3.56 8.19 -18.83
C GLY A 52 -2.03 8.20 -18.69
N ARG A 53 -1.35 9.19 -19.30
CA ARG A 53 0.10 9.42 -19.14
C ARG A 53 0.98 8.19 -19.38
N GLY A 54 0.50 7.23 -20.19
CA GLY A 54 1.23 5.98 -20.47
C GLY A 54 1.25 4.97 -19.30
N ALA A 55 0.35 5.10 -18.33
CA ALA A 55 0.20 4.10 -17.27
C ALA A 55 -0.15 2.73 -17.86
N SER A 56 0.57 1.69 -17.44
CA SER A 56 0.29 0.31 -17.88
C SER A 56 -0.54 -0.45 -16.87
N CYS A 57 -1.22 -1.49 -17.32
CA CYS A 57 -2.05 -2.34 -16.47
C CYS A 57 -1.64 -3.81 -16.55
N HIS A 58 -1.58 -4.48 -15.41
CA HIS A 58 -1.18 -5.88 -15.27
C HIS A 58 -2.16 -6.64 -14.37
N ALA A 59 -2.61 -7.81 -14.83
CA ALA A 59 -3.40 -8.71 -14.00
C ALA A 59 -2.45 -9.64 -13.23
N ALA A 60 -2.42 -9.54 -11.90
CA ALA A 60 -1.60 -10.42 -11.07
C ALA A 60 -2.22 -10.62 -9.68
N ASP A 61 -2.28 -11.86 -9.22
CA ASP A 61 -2.55 -12.19 -7.83
C ASP A 61 -1.22 -12.42 -7.09
N VAL A 62 -0.71 -11.38 -6.47
CA VAL A 62 0.59 -11.40 -5.79
C VAL A 62 0.57 -12.15 -4.44
N THR A 63 -0.56 -12.72 -4.02
CA THR A 63 -0.56 -13.73 -2.95
C THR A 63 0.16 -15.01 -3.41
N ASN A 64 0.27 -15.20 -4.73
CA ASN A 64 1.07 -16.25 -5.35
C ASN A 64 2.45 -15.70 -5.75
N ALA A 65 3.52 -16.30 -5.22
CA ALA A 65 4.90 -15.84 -5.46
C ALA A 65 5.30 -15.93 -6.95
N ALA A 66 4.85 -16.97 -7.67
CA ALA A 66 5.16 -17.09 -9.10
C ALA A 66 4.46 -15.99 -9.94
N ALA A 67 3.23 -15.61 -9.57
CA ALA A 67 2.54 -14.51 -10.22
C ALA A 67 3.18 -13.15 -9.90
N ALA A 68 3.69 -12.95 -8.67
CA ALA A 68 4.46 -11.76 -8.32
C ALA A 68 5.76 -11.66 -9.13
N LEU A 69 6.47 -12.77 -9.30
CA LEU A 69 7.68 -12.82 -10.14
C LEU A 69 7.36 -12.54 -11.62
N ALA A 70 6.30 -13.14 -12.16
CA ALA A 70 5.88 -12.90 -13.54
C ALA A 70 5.55 -11.40 -13.78
N LEU A 71 4.83 -10.77 -12.83
CA LEU A 71 4.54 -9.33 -12.88
C LEU A 71 5.82 -8.49 -12.93
N VAL A 72 6.80 -8.78 -12.09
CA VAL A 72 8.09 -8.05 -12.07
C VAL A 72 8.84 -8.25 -13.38
N ASN A 73 8.87 -9.46 -13.93
CA ASN A 73 9.50 -9.76 -15.23
C ASN A 73 8.83 -8.98 -16.38
N ASP A 74 7.50 -8.81 -16.35
CA ASP A 74 6.80 -8.01 -17.36
C ASP A 74 7.18 -6.53 -17.26
N VAL A 75 7.34 -5.99 -16.05
CA VAL A 75 7.80 -4.62 -15.82
C VAL A 75 9.27 -4.46 -16.24
N GLU A 76 10.15 -5.42 -15.89
CA GLU A 76 11.54 -5.44 -16.33
C GLU A 76 11.65 -5.45 -17.86
N LYS A 77 10.88 -6.28 -18.53
CA LYS A 77 10.84 -6.37 -20.00
C LYS A 77 10.41 -5.06 -20.66
N ALA A 78 9.48 -4.33 -20.04
CA ALA A 78 8.95 -3.08 -20.59
C ALA A 78 9.88 -1.87 -20.35
N TRP A 79 10.53 -1.79 -19.18
CA TRP A 79 11.29 -0.59 -18.77
C TRP A 79 12.70 -0.87 -18.22
N GLY A 80 13.10 -2.11 -18.05
CA GLY A 80 14.44 -2.51 -17.60
C GLY A 80 14.74 -2.23 -16.12
N LYS A 81 13.81 -1.61 -15.37
CA LYS A 81 14.03 -1.20 -13.97
C LYS A 81 12.73 -1.06 -13.19
N ILE A 82 12.85 -1.04 -11.86
CA ILE A 82 11.85 -0.55 -10.91
C ILE A 82 12.59 0.38 -9.93
N ASP A 83 12.23 1.66 -9.95
CA ASP A 83 12.78 2.66 -9.02
C ASP A 83 11.92 2.78 -7.75
N ILE A 84 10.61 2.60 -7.90
CA ILE A 84 9.62 2.73 -6.83
C ILE A 84 8.72 1.49 -6.82
N LEU A 85 8.61 0.83 -5.67
CA LEU A 85 7.66 -0.26 -5.44
C LEU A 85 6.66 0.15 -4.37
N VAL A 86 5.36 0.11 -4.69
CA VAL A 86 4.29 0.34 -3.72
C VAL A 86 3.49 -0.93 -3.49
N CYS A 87 3.54 -1.46 -2.27
CA CYS A 87 2.79 -2.64 -1.83
C CYS A 87 1.53 -2.20 -1.09
N ASN A 88 0.39 -2.12 -1.82
CA ASN A 88 -0.89 -1.66 -1.26
C ASN A 88 -1.94 -2.77 -1.15
N VAL A 89 -1.67 -4.00 -1.57
CA VAL A 89 -2.63 -5.10 -1.44
C VAL A 89 -2.97 -5.34 0.03
N GLY A 90 -4.27 -5.40 0.33
CA GLY A 90 -4.75 -5.68 1.68
C GLY A 90 -6.28 -5.67 1.77
N SER A 91 -6.79 -6.29 2.82
CA SER A 91 -8.22 -6.31 3.13
C SER A 91 -8.45 -6.44 4.63
N GLY A 92 -9.28 -5.55 5.19
CA GLY A 92 -9.75 -5.66 6.57
C GLY A 92 -10.90 -6.64 6.77
N ALA A 93 -11.36 -7.31 5.69
CA ALA A 93 -12.45 -8.27 5.78
C ALA A 93 -11.97 -9.58 6.43
N SER A 94 -12.55 -9.91 7.58
CA SER A 94 -12.31 -11.16 8.32
C SER A 94 -13.48 -11.44 9.26
N VAL A 95 -13.39 -12.54 10.00
CA VAL A 95 -14.39 -12.95 10.98
C VAL A 95 -14.29 -12.12 12.26
N PRO A 96 -15.37 -12.05 13.07
CA PRO A 96 -15.32 -11.42 14.40
C PRO A 96 -14.30 -12.10 15.32
N PRO A 97 -13.75 -11.37 16.32
CA PRO A 97 -12.84 -11.92 17.31
C PRO A 97 -13.38 -13.18 18.00
N GLY A 98 -12.54 -14.22 18.12
CA GLY A 98 -12.90 -15.51 18.69
C GLY A 98 -13.58 -16.49 17.71
N LYS A 99 -13.66 -16.14 16.43
CA LYS A 99 -14.19 -17.00 15.35
C LYS A 99 -13.14 -17.35 14.30
N GLU A 100 -11.89 -17.06 14.57
CA GLU A 100 -10.78 -17.31 13.66
C GLU A 100 -10.49 -18.81 13.54
N THR A 101 -10.53 -19.32 12.32
CA THR A 101 -10.07 -20.68 11.98
C THR A 101 -8.65 -20.63 11.41
N ALA A 102 -7.97 -21.77 11.36
CA ALA A 102 -6.65 -21.88 10.73
C ALA A 102 -6.67 -21.42 9.26
N SER A 103 -7.73 -21.76 8.51
CA SER A 103 -7.90 -21.32 7.12
C SER A 103 -8.12 -19.81 7.00
N GLU A 104 -8.84 -19.19 7.94
CA GLU A 104 -9.02 -17.74 7.96
C GLU A 104 -7.71 -17.01 8.30
N TRP A 105 -6.92 -17.53 9.24
CA TRP A 105 -5.57 -17.04 9.51
C TRP A 105 -4.71 -17.04 8.25
N SER A 106 -4.62 -18.20 7.56
CA SER A 106 -3.85 -18.30 6.32
C SER A 106 -4.32 -17.29 5.27
N ARG A 107 -5.61 -17.25 4.99
CA ARG A 107 -6.19 -16.34 3.99
C ARG A 107 -5.88 -14.87 4.26
N VAL A 108 -5.97 -14.44 5.52
CA VAL A 108 -5.74 -13.03 5.89
C VAL A 108 -4.26 -12.69 5.88
N MET A 109 -3.39 -13.62 6.31
CA MET A 109 -1.93 -13.47 6.20
C MET A 109 -1.49 -13.42 4.74
N ASP A 110 -2.03 -14.27 3.85
CA ASP A 110 -1.73 -14.26 2.42
C ASP A 110 -2.00 -12.89 1.80
N ILE A 111 -3.17 -12.30 2.07
CA ILE A 111 -3.58 -11.02 1.49
C ILE A 111 -2.82 -9.84 2.10
N ASN A 112 -2.60 -9.82 3.42
CA ASN A 112 -2.13 -8.62 4.12
C ASN A 112 -0.63 -8.62 4.46
N LEU A 113 0.05 -9.78 4.34
CA LEU A 113 1.49 -9.91 4.57
C LEU A 113 2.17 -10.55 3.36
N PHE A 114 1.82 -11.80 2.98
CA PHE A 114 2.55 -12.53 1.96
C PHE A 114 2.44 -11.91 0.57
N ALA A 115 1.33 -11.27 0.23
CA ALA A 115 1.23 -10.45 -0.98
C ALA A 115 2.34 -9.39 -1.07
N THR A 116 2.69 -8.75 0.06
CA THR A 116 3.78 -7.77 0.12
C THR A 116 5.16 -8.43 0.07
N THR A 117 5.39 -9.49 0.88
CA THR A 117 6.72 -10.14 0.92
C THR A 117 7.06 -10.81 -0.40
N ASN A 118 6.10 -11.47 -1.07
CA ASN A 118 6.28 -12.04 -2.41
C ASN A 118 6.67 -10.98 -3.45
N THR A 119 6.01 -9.81 -3.40
CA THR A 119 6.31 -8.72 -4.33
C THR A 119 7.69 -8.12 -4.06
N ILE A 120 8.06 -7.94 -2.80
CA ILE A 120 9.40 -7.45 -2.41
C ILE A 120 10.48 -8.45 -2.85
N GLU A 121 10.29 -9.74 -2.57
CA GLU A 121 11.21 -10.80 -2.96
C GLU A 121 11.44 -10.82 -4.47
N ALA A 122 10.37 -10.73 -5.26
CA ALA A 122 10.44 -10.70 -6.71
C ALA A 122 11.14 -9.43 -7.25
N ALA A 123 10.84 -8.27 -6.70
CA ALA A 123 11.34 -6.98 -7.21
C ALA A 123 12.77 -6.65 -6.74
N ARG A 124 13.20 -7.13 -5.58
CA ARG A 124 14.50 -6.81 -4.97
C ARG A 124 15.69 -7.04 -5.89
N PRO A 125 15.84 -8.18 -6.62
CA PRO A 125 16.98 -8.40 -7.51
C PRO A 125 17.06 -7.38 -8.64
N LEU A 126 15.91 -6.93 -9.16
CA LEU A 126 15.85 -5.89 -10.20
C LEU A 126 16.16 -4.52 -9.62
N MET A 127 15.58 -4.19 -8.46
CA MET A 127 15.83 -2.92 -7.78
C MET A 127 17.30 -2.78 -7.35
N SER A 128 17.96 -3.84 -6.88
CA SER A 128 19.35 -3.83 -6.42
C SER A 128 20.37 -3.54 -7.54
N ARG A 129 20.03 -3.82 -8.80
CA ARG A 129 20.89 -3.59 -9.96
C ARG A 129 20.89 -2.12 -10.45
N GLY A 130 19.91 -1.33 -10.06
CA GLY A 130 19.77 0.05 -10.53
C GLY A 130 20.71 1.01 -9.78
N ASP A 131 20.87 2.20 -10.34
CA ASP A 131 21.59 3.31 -9.72
C ASP A 131 20.61 4.34 -9.13
N GLY A 132 21.06 5.13 -8.17
CA GLY A 132 20.27 6.21 -7.55
C GLY A 132 19.37 5.76 -6.38
N ASP A 133 18.45 6.63 -5.98
CA ASP A 133 17.53 6.39 -4.87
C ASP A 133 16.40 5.44 -5.30
N ARG A 134 16.20 4.39 -4.56
CA ARG A 134 15.11 3.42 -4.77
C ARG A 134 14.32 3.24 -3.51
N ALA A 135 13.00 3.13 -3.66
CA ALA A 135 12.13 3.10 -2.52
C ALA A 135 11.04 2.02 -2.62
N ILE A 136 10.83 1.33 -1.51
CA ILE A 136 9.67 0.47 -1.28
C ILE A 136 8.78 1.16 -0.26
N VAL A 137 7.48 1.32 -0.58
CA VAL A 137 6.51 1.86 0.37
C VAL A 137 5.36 0.88 0.54
N CYS A 138 5.13 0.46 1.78
CA CYS A 138 4.08 -0.48 2.13
C CYS A 138 2.88 0.23 2.75
N VAL A 139 1.66 -0.10 2.32
CA VAL A 139 0.44 0.39 2.97
C VAL A 139 0.04 -0.57 4.08
N SER A 140 0.29 -0.14 5.32
CA SER A 140 -0.04 -0.86 6.55
C SER A 140 -1.42 -0.43 7.07
N SER A 141 -1.57 -0.30 8.39
CA SER A 141 -2.76 0.20 9.09
C SER A 141 -2.41 0.57 10.53
N ILE A 142 -3.13 1.53 11.12
CA ILE A 142 -3.08 1.77 12.57
C ILE A 142 -3.51 0.54 13.39
N CYS A 143 -4.32 -0.35 12.81
CA CYS A 143 -4.70 -1.61 13.47
C CYS A 143 -3.50 -2.58 13.67
N GLY A 144 -2.39 -2.38 12.96
CA GLY A 144 -1.13 -3.07 13.21
C GLY A 144 -0.26 -2.42 14.30
N LEU A 145 -0.71 -1.33 14.89
CA LEU A 145 -0.01 -0.59 15.96
C LEU A 145 -0.77 -0.62 17.28
N ALA A 146 -2.10 -0.73 17.25
CA ALA A 146 -2.95 -0.80 18.44
C ALA A 146 -4.21 -1.63 18.20
N ALA A 147 -4.83 -2.10 19.28
CA ALA A 147 -6.11 -2.82 19.26
C ALA A 147 -7.27 -1.82 19.14
N LEU A 148 -7.78 -1.62 17.94
CA LEU A 148 -8.80 -0.62 17.60
C LEU A 148 -10.14 -1.24 17.15
N GLY A 149 -10.43 -2.47 17.61
CA GLY A 149 -11.68 -3.18 17.28
C GLY A 149 -11.75 -3.76 15.85
N ALA A 150 -10.65 -3.76 15.10
CA ALA A 150 -10.55 -4.48 13.84
C ALA A 150 -10.40 -5.99 14.07
N PRO A 151 -10.69 -6.86 13.07
CA PRO A 151 -10.46 -8.29 13.18
C PRO A 151 -9.03 -8.62 13.63
N VAL A 152 -8.90 -9.61 14.52
CA VAL A 152 -7.61 -9.99 15.14
C VAL A 152 -6.60 -10.43 14.08
N THR A 153 -7.04 -11.25 13.11
CA THR A 153 -6.19 -11.74 12.00
C THR A 153 -5.63 -10.59 11.15
N TYR A 154 -6.46 -9.58 10.86
CA TYR A 154 -6.04 -8.40 10.12
C TYR A 154 -5.01 -7.57 10.91
N SER A 155 -5.30 -7.30 12.18
CA SER A 155 -4.40 -6.53 13.05
C SER A 155 -3.05 -7.22 13.20
N ALA A 156 -3.04 -8.54 13.41
CA ALA A 156 -1.83 -9.34 13.49
C ALA A 156 -1.02 -9.31 12.17
N ALA A 157 -1.68 -9.46 11.01
CA ALA A 157 -1.01 -9.39 9.72
C ALA A 157 -0.38 -8.00 9.47
N LYS A 158 -1.06 -6.91 9.84
CA LYS A 158 -0.51 -5.55 9.71
C LYS A 158 0.59 -5.27 10.75
N ALA A 159 0.53 -5.85 11.93
CA ALA A 159 1.63 -5.80 12.89
C ALA A 159 2.87 -6.55 12.37
N ALA A 160 2.68 -7.73 11.79
CA ALA A 160 3.75 -8.49 11.14
C ALA A 160 4.35 -7.71 9.95
N LEU A 161 3.54 -7.02 9.15
CA LEU A 161 4.01 -6.15 8.08
C LEU A 161 4.88 -5.00 8.62
N ASN A 162 4.46 -4.35 9.71
CA ASN A 162 5.26 -3.28 10.35
C ASN A 162 6.62 -3.82 10.84
N ALA A 163 6.64 -5.02 11.42
CA ALA A 163 7.88 -5.68 11.84
C ALA A 163 8.76 -6.04 10.63
N THR A 164 8.17 -6.52 9.53
CA THR A 164 8.87 -6.83 8.27
C THR A 164 9.54 -5.60 7.69
N VAL A 165 8.86 -4.45 7.63
CA VAL A 165 9.41 -3.18 7.14
C VAL A 165 10.64 -2.77 7.95
N ARG A 166 10.55 -2.83 9.29
CA ARG A 166 11.67 -2.51 10.17
C ARG A 166 12.84 -3.48 10.01
N GLY A 167 12.53 -4.79 9.92
CA GLY A 167 13.54 -5.84 9.76
C GLY A 167 14.29 -5.79 8.44
N LEU A 168 13.61 -5.40 7.35
CA LEU A 168 14.19 -5.30 6.01
C LEU A 168 14.93 -3.97 5.76
N ALA A 169 14.74 -2.95 6.59
CA ALA A 169 15.32 -1.63 6.36
C ALA A 169 16.85 -1.66 6.26
N ARG A 170 17.53 -2.34 7.19
CA ARG A 170 18.98 -2.41 7.18
C ARG A 170 19.55 -3.20 6.00
N PRO A 171 19.13 -4.45 5.71
CA PRO A 171 19.65 -5.19 4.57
C PRO A 171 19.36 -4.52 3.22
N LEU A 172 18.17 -3.94 3.03
CA LEU A 172 17.84 -3.23 1.80
C LEU A 172 18.63 -1.92 1.63
N ALA A 173 18.89 -1.20 2.72
CA ALA A 173 19.72 0.01 2.68
C ALA A 173 21.14 -0.27 2.20
N LEU A 174 21.73 -1.43 2.53
CA LEU A 174 23.03 -1.87 2.01
C LEU A 174 23.01 -2.09 0.48
N GLU A 175 21.84 -2.29 -0.10
CA GLU A 175 21.61 -2.44 -1.54
C GLU A 175 21.13 -1.12 -2.18
N GLY A 176 21.12 -0.01 -1.44
CA GLY A 176 20.67 1.29 -1.89
C GLY A 176 19.14 1.39 -2.04
N ILE A 177 18.37 0.57 -1.33
CA ILE A 177 16.91 0.55 -1.36
C ILE A 177 16.38 0.97 0.01
N ARG A 178 15.54 1.99 0.05
CA ARG A 178 14.79 2.38 1.27
C ARG A 178 13.48 1.60 1.35
N ILE A 179 13.04 1.25 2.55
CA ILE A 179 11.73 0.66 2.78
C ILE A 179 11.03 1.37 3.94
N ASN A 180 9.79 1.81 3.71
CA ASN A 180 8.96 2.46 4.72
C ASN A 180 7.52 1.98 4.63
N ALA A 181 6.73 2.27 5.65
CA ALA A 181 5.28 2.03 5.63
C ALA A 181 4.50 3.30 5.96
N VAL A 182 3.31 3.39 5.42
CA VAL A 182 2.26 4.30 5.89
C VAL A 182 1.21 3.46 6.61
N ALA A 183 0.77 3.89 7.78
CA ALA A 183 -0.28 3.27 8.57
C ALA A 183 -1.52 4.20 8.57
N PRO A 184 -2.44 4.05 7.60
CA PRO A 184 -3.66 4.85 7.55
C PRO A 184 -4.61 4.47 8.70
N GLY A 185 -5.39 5.46 9.15
CA GLY A 185 -6.59 5.27 9.93
C GLY A 185 -7.80 4.93 9.05
N ASN A 186 -8.93 5.54 9.36
CA ASN A 186 -10.20 5.32 8.67
C ASN A 186 -10.26 6.15 7.39
N ILE A 187 -10.11 5.53 6.22
CA ILE A 187 -10.07 6.19 4.91
C ILE A 187 -11.37 5.93 4.13
N LEU A 188 -11.99 7.00 3.65
CA LEU A 188 -13.19 6.94 2.81
C LEU A 188 -12.80 6.77 1.34
N SER A 189 -13.12 5.63 0.77
CA SER A 189 -13.12 5.41 -0.68
C SER A 189 -14.50 5.00 -1.16
N ALA A 190 -14.84 5.31 -2.42
CA ALA A 190 -16.19 5.11 -2.96
C ALA A 190 -16.74 3.68 -2.75
N ASP A 191 -15.91 2.67 -3.01
CA ASP A 191 -16.27 1.24 -2.87
C ASP A 191 -15.72 0.62 -1.59
N GLY A 192 -15.30 1.43 -0.63
CA GLY A 192 -14.64 1.00 0.60
C GLY A 192 -15.60 0.54 1.69
N SER A 193 -15.05 -0.02 2.75
CA SER A 193 -15.82 -0.44 3.93
C SER A 193 -16.53 0.73 4.62
N TRP A 194 -15.91 1.92 4.63
CA TRP A 194 -16.50 3.10 5.25
C TRP A 194 -17.67 3.67 4.47
N ALA A 195 -17.63 3.64 3.12
CA ALA A 195 -18.76 4.05 2.30
C ALA A 195 -19.99 3.15 2.58
N ARG A 196 -19.78 1.83 2.72
CA ARG A 196 -20.85 0.88 3.09
C ARG A 196 -21.38 1.16 4.50
N LYS A 197 -20.50 1.35 5.49
CA LYS A 197 -20.92 1.68 6.87
C LYS A 197 -21.72 2.98 6.95
N ILE A 198 -21.34 3.99 6.17
CA ILE A 198 -22.10 5.25 6.08
C ILE A 198 -23.48 5.01 5.47
N ALA A 199 -23.57 4.21 4.41
CA ALA A 199 -24.86 3.87 3.79
C ALA A 199 -25.75 3.05 4.73
N GLU A 200 -25.19 2.19 5.56
CA GLU A 200 -25.92 1.37 6.53
C GLU A 200 -26.35 2.17 7.78
N ASN A 201 -25.45 2.98 8.35
CA ASN A 201 -25.72 3.72 9.59
C ASN A 201 -24.79 4.94 9.74
N LYS A 202 -25.11 6.02 9.03
CA LYS A 202 -24.34 7.27 9.10
C LYS A 202 -24.24 7.85 10.53
N PRO A 203 -25.33 7.91 11.34
CA PRO A 203 -25.23 8.42 12.72
C PRO A 203 -24.19 7.70 13.58
N ALA A 204 -24.10 6.36 13.50
CA ALA A 204 -23.11 5.59 14.24
C ALA A 204 -21.67 5.88 13.78
N VAL A 205 -21.48 6.16 12.48
CA VAL A 205 -20.18 6.58 11.95
C VAL A 205 -19.81 7.97 12.48
N ASP A 206 -20.74 8.93 12.45
CA ASP A 206 -20.53 10.30 12.94
C ASP A 206 -20.19 10.30 14.45
N GLU A 207 -20.88 9.47 15.26
CA GLU A 207 -20.59 9.30 16.68
C GLU A 207 -19.20 8.70 16.92
N MET A 208 -18.82 7.66 16.16
CA MET A 208 -17.48 7.07 16.23
C MET A 208 -16.40 8.11 15.88
N LEU A 209 -16.60 8.89 14.80
CA LEU A 209 -15.65 9.93 14.42
C LEU A 209 -15.51 11.00 15.49
N ALA A 210 -16.62 11.42 16.12
CA ALA A 210 -16.59 12.42 17.18
C ALA A 210 -15.86 11.93 18.43
N ARG A 211 -15.97 10.63 18.74
CA ARG A 211 -15.36 10.01 19.92
C ARG A 211 -13.90 9.62 19.71
N ASP A 212 -13.58 9.00 18.55
CA ASP A 212 -12.33 8.28 18.37
C ASP A 212 -11.33 9.00 17.45
N VAL A 213 -11.77 9.96 16.62
CA VAL A 213 -10.89 10.65 15.65
C VAL A 213 -10.85 12.16 15.97
N PRO A 214 -9.76 12.69 16.53
CA PRO A 214 -9.65 14.12 16.87
C PRO A 214 -9.95 15.09 15.72
N LEU A 215 -9.56 14.78 14.49
CA LEU A 215 -9.91 15.58 13.30
C LEU A 215 -11.38 15.42 12.87
N ARG A 216 -12.18 14.56 13.51
CA ARG A 216 -13.64 14.37 13.36
C ARG A 216 -14.10 14.08 11.92
N ARG A 217 -13.25 13.45 11.13
CA ARG A 217 -13.57 13.05 9.76
C ARG A 217 -12.83 11.77 9.36
N LEU A 218 -13.30 11.15 8.31
CA LEU A 218 -12.54 10.13 7.59
C LEU A 218 -11.42 10.82 6.79
N GLY A 219 -10.29 10.13 6.65
CA GLY A 219 -9.24 10.52 5.71
C GLY A 219 -9.66 10.22 4.27
N LYS A 220 -8.95 10.81 3.32
CA LYS A 220 -9.12 10.57 1.88
C LYS A 220 -7.96 9.74 1.35
N PRO A 221 -8.17 8.93 0.28
CA PRO A 221 -7.09 8.21 -0.38
C PRO A 221 -5.91 9.09 -0.79
N GLU A 222 -6.18 10.32 -1.24
CA GLU A 222 -5.19 11.30 -1.69
C GLU A 222 -4.26 11.72 -0.54
N GLU A 223 -4.78 11.85 0.69
CA GLU A 223 -3.97 12.21 1.87
C GLU A 223 -2.96 11.09 2.23
N VAL A 224 -3.27 9.84 1.92
CA VAL A 224 -2.33 8.72 2.05
C VAL A 224 -1.36 8.71 0.86
N ALA A 225 -1.85 8.99 -0.35
CA ALA A 225 -1.05 9.02 -1.56
C ALA A 225 0.06 10.08 -1.50
N ASP A 226 -0.21 11.27 -0.96
CA ASP A 226 0.78 12.33 -0.78
C ASP A 226 1.95 11.88 0.11
N ILE A 227 1.66 11.17 1.20
CA ILE A 227 2.70 10.61 2.09
C ILE A 227 3.50 9.52 1.36
N VAL A 228 2.83 8.65 0.62
CA VAL A 228 3.49 7.59 -0.15
C VAL A 228 4.39 8.19 -1.24
N ALA A 229 3.93 9.20 -1.98
CA ALA A 229 4.71 9.88 -3.00
C ALA A 229 5.95 10.57 -2.39
N PHE A 230 5.82 11.22 -1.24
CA PHE A 230 6.96 11.78 -0.51
C PHE A 230 7.96 10.69 -0.11
N LEU A 231 7.51 9.60 0.52
CA LEU A 231 8.40 8.50 0.95
C LEU A 231 9.07 7.78 -0.24
N ALA A 232 8.41 7.73 -1.39
CA ALA A 232 8.94 7.16 -2.63
C ALA A 232 9.98 8.05 -3.31
N SER A 233 10.07 9.32 -2.91
CA SER A 233 10.90 10.34 -3.56
C SER A 233 12.28 10.47 -2.91
N PRO A 234 13.29 11.05 -3.62
CA PRO A 234 14.58 11.43 -3.05
C PRO A 234 14.47 12.45 -1.91
N ARG A 235 13.35 13.14 -1.77
CA ARG A 235 13.10 14.06 -0.63
C ARG A 235 13.06 13.32 0.71
N ALA A 236 12.83 12.00 0.69
CA ALA A 236 12.87 11.11 1.84
C ALA A 236 14.17 10.27 1.89
N ALA A 237 15.27 10.69 1.24
CA ALA A 237 16.49 9.91 1.06
C ALA A 237 17.13 9.39 2.37
N PHE A 238 16.87 10.03 3.50
CA PHE A 238 17.42 9.61 4.81
C PHE A 238 16.37 8.94 5.71
N ILE A 239 15.20 8.55 5.13
CA ILE A 239 14.10 7.90 5.85
C ILE A 239 14.00 6.44 5.38
N THR A 240 14.26 5.49 6.27
CA THR A 240 14.07 4.04 6.04
C THR A 240 13.69 3.33 7.33
N GLY A 241 12.87 2.28 7.24
CA GLY A 241 12.43 1.47 8.39
C GLY A 241 11.33 2.12 9.24
N THR A 242 10.74 3.24 8.81
CA THR A 242 9.69 3.92 9.57
C THR A 242 8.29 3.44 9.19
N VAL A 243 7.36 3.63 10.13
CA VAL A 243 5.92 3.49 9.93
C VAL A 243 5.29 4.84 10.24
N ILE A 244 4.87 5.56 9.20
CA ILE A 244 4.23 6.88 9.34
C ILE A 244 2.74 6.69 9.54
N VAL A 245 2.21 7.22 10.63
CA VAL A 245 0.77 7.20 10.96
C VAL A 245 0.06 8.34 10.23
N ALA A 246 -1.09 8.03 9.59
CA ALA A 246 -1.96 8.98 8.91
C ALA A 246 -3.42 8.70 9.28
N ASP A 247 -3.85 9.14 10.48
CA ASP A 247 -5.08 8.66 11.12
C ASP A 247 -5.97 9.76 11.74
N GLY A 248 -5.62 11.03 11.55
CA GLY A 248 -6.37 12.13 12.15
C GLY A 248 -6.29 12.18 13.68
N GLY A 249 -5.26 11.55 14.27
CA GLY A 249 -5.02 11.50 15.72
C GLY A 249 -5.75 10.36 16.43
N GLN A 250 -6.25 9.36 15.71
CA GLN A 250 -7.01 8.24 16.29
C GLN A 250 -6.16 7.37 17.23
N LEU A 251 -4.89 7.16 16.93
CA LEU A 251 -3.96 6.53 17.86
C LEU A 251 -3.66 7.49 19.02
N ARG A 252 -3.70 6.96 20.22
CA ARG A 252 -3.18 7.64 21.40
C ARG A 252 -1.70 7.32 21.50
N ALA A 253 -0.86 8.32 21.23
CA ALA A 253 0.58 8.22 21.36
C ALA A 253 0.98 8.03 22.84
#